data_91b2931dc903a76da0f7956f163de5da
#
_entry.id   91b2931dc903a76da0f7956f163de5da
#
_cell.length_a   1.000
_cell.length_b   1.000
_cell.length_c   1.000
_cell.angle_alpha   90.00
_cell.angle_beta   90.00
_cell.angle_gamma   90.00
#
_symmetry.space_group_name_H-M   'P 1'
#
loop_
_entity.id
_entity.type
_entity.pdbx_description
1 polymer ?
#
loop_
_entity_poly.entity_id
_entity_poly.type
_entity_poly.pdbx_seq_one_letter_code
_entity_poly.pdbx_strand_id
1 'polypeptide(L)'
;MSKSLKPWALVTGAGGFIGHHLVSYLKANGYRVRGVDIKLPEYSSTDADEFLLLDLRELKNCQTCTARMDLVYHLAADMGGIGYITASHAGIAHNNSLMNLYMLEASRRNDVGRFLFSSSACVYPHGLQTSPDVTPLREEDAFPAQPEEGYGLEKLYAEKLCQYYMEDYSLYTRVVRFHNVYGPLGTYDGGREKAPAAMCRKVACAQSPGGIEVWGDGKQTRSFMYIDDCVEGIHRIMRSDYRNPLNLGTDELVSVDELAEIVIGVSGKKIALMHDLTKPQGVRGRNSDNTRLRSVLHWEPQITLRKGIVPTYSWIAAQTVNATPGAIVAAE
;
A
#
# COMPACT_ATOMS: atom_id res chain seq x y z
N MET A 1 -14.67 -2.99 38.74
CA MET A 1 -14.05 -2.44 37.52
C MET A 1 -14.48 -3.31 36.36
N SER A 2 -15.44 -2.85 35.54
CA SER A 2 -15.83 -3.54 34.30
C SER A 2 -14.61 -3.62 33.39
N LYS A 3 -14.16 -4.84 33.04
CA LYS A 3 -13.17 -5.01 31.97
C LYS A 3 -13.82 -4.46 30.69
N SER A 4 -13.40 -3.26 30.26
CA SER A 4 -13.79 -2.74 28.95
C SER A 4 -13.48 -3.85 27.93
N LEU A 5 -14.50 -4.30 27.21
CA LEU A 5 -14.31 -5.26 26.13
C LEU A 5 -13.40 -4.62 25.09
N LYS A 6 -12.35 -5.35 24.67
CA LYS A 6 -11.45 -4.88 23.62
C LYS A 6 -12.25 -4.66 22.33
N PRO A 7 -12.11 -3.51 21.65
CA PRO A 7 -12.85 -3.25 20.42
C PRO A 7 -12.42 -4.23 19.31
N TRP A 8 -13.39 -4.58 18.45
CA TRP A 8 -13.18 -5.41 17.28
C TRP A 8 -12.80 -4.57 16.07
N ALA A 9 -11.72 -4.92 15.41
CA ALA A 9 -11.27 -4.36 14.15
C ALA A 9 -11.30 -5.42 13.05
N LEU A 10 -11.96 -5.10 11.94
CA LEU A 10 -11.87 -5.85 10.70
C LEU A 10 -10.74 -5.27 9.85
N VAL A 11 -9.85 -6.11 9.36
CA VAL A 11 -8.86 -5.78 8.34
C VAL A 11 -9.15 -6.61 7.11
N THR A 12 -9.56 -5.97 6.01
CA THR A 12 -9.68 -6.63 4.71
C THR A 12 -8.38 -6.52 3.94
N GLY A 13 -8.08 -7.46 3.05
CA GLY A 13 -6.75 -7.56 2.47
C GLY A 13 -5.69 -8.03 3.46
N ALA A 14 -6.11 -8.78 4.49
CA ALA A 14 -5.28 -9.21 5.61
C ALA A 14 -4.25 -10.28 5.24
N GLY A 15 -4.42 -10.95 4.10
CA GLY A 15 -3.43 -11.85 3.52
C GLY A 15 -2.36 -11.14 2.66
N GLY A 16 -2.55 -9.82 2.41
CA GLY A 16 -1.61 -8.98 1.67
C GLY A 16 -0.61 -8.28 2.58
N PHE A 17 0.35 -7.57 1.97
CA PHE A 17 1.48 -6.93 2.64
C PHE A 17 1.07 -5.96 3.77
N ILE A 18 0.34 -4.88 3.45
CA ILE A 18 -0.03 -3.87 4.45
C ILE A 18 -1.02 -4.43 5.46
N GLY A 19 -1.99 -5.24 4.99
CA GLY A 19 -3.03 -5.82 5.84
C GLY A 19 -2.46 -6.75 6.89
N HIS A 20 -1.49 -7.59 6.53
CA HIS A 20 -0.81 -8.49 7.46
C HIS A 20 -0.09 -7.73 8.59
N HIS A 21 0.69 -6.71 8.24
CA HIS A 21 1.37 -5.86 9.23
C HIS A 21 0.38 -5.08 10.11
N LEU A 22 -0.73 -4.59 9.52
CA LEU A 22 -1.76 -3.89 10.29
C LEU A 22 -2.45 -4.82 11.29
N VAL A 23 -2.69 -6.08 10.94
CA VAL A 23 -3.23 -7.09 11.89
C VAL A 23 -2.32 -7.19 13.10
N SER A 24 -1.01 -7.41 12.91
CA SER A 24 -0.04 -7.52 14.01
C SER A 24 0.04 -6.24 14.84
N TYR A 25 0.04 -5.08 14.18
CA TYR A 25 0.06 -3.78 14.85
C TYR A 25 -1.20 -3.57 15.74
N LEU A 26 -2.39 -3.86 15.24
CA LEU A 26 -3.63 -3.72 15.98
C LEU A 26 -3.71 -4.69 17.16
N LYS A 27 -3.23 -5.92 16.99
CA LYS A 27 -3.12 -6.90 18.08
C LYS A 27 -2.22 -6.39 19.21
N ALA A 28 -1.04 -5.85 18.87
CA ALA A 28 -0.10 -5.26 19.83
C ALA A 28 -0.72 -4.04 20.55
N ASN A 29 -1.63 -3.31 19.90
CA ASN A 29 -2.35 -2.16 20.45
C ASN A 29 -3.68 -2.50 21.14
N GLY A 30 -3.93 -3.77 21.44
CA GLY A 30 -5.02 -4.20 22.33
C GLY A 30 -6.37 -4.40 21.65
N TYR A 31 -6.44 -4.47 20.33
CA TYR A 31 -7.66 -4.81 19.59
C TYR A 31 -7.89 -6.32 19.52
N ARG A 32 -9.14 -6.72 19.35
CA ARG A 32 -9.49 -8.01 18.74
C ARG A 32 -9.55 -7.81 17.23
N VAL A 33 -8.93 -8.70 16.47
CA VAL A 33 -8.78 -8.50 15.03
C VAL A 33 -9.38 -9.66 14.25
N ARG A 34 -10.27 -9.34 13.31
CA ARG A 34 -10.71 -10.23 12.25
C ARG A 34 -9.98 -9.86 10.96
N GLY A 35 -9.21 -10.79 10.41
CA GLY A 35 -8.62 -10.70 9.08
C GLY A 35 -9.57 -11.29 8.03
N VAL A 36 -9.64 -10.67 6.85
CA VAL A 36 -10.38 -11.20 5.69
C VAL A 36 -9.56 -11.01 4.43
N ASP A 37 -9.43 -12.08 3.65
CA ASP A 37 -8.80 -12.07 2.33
C ASP A 37 -9.28 -13.29 1.52
N ILE A 38 -8.94 -13.32 0.24
CA ILE A 38 -9.10 -14.51 -0.63
C ILE A 38 -7.97 -15.53 -0.43
N LYS A 39 -6.89 -15.14 0.27
CA LYS A 39 -5.73 -15.98 0.57
C LYS A 39 -5.21 -15.73 1.99
N LEU A 40 -4.51 -16.71 2.55
CA LEU A 40 -3.72 -16.51 3.77
C LEU A 40 -2.46 -15.68 3.48
N PRO A 41 -1.85 -15.05 4.50
CA PRO A 41 -0.53 -14.44 4.36
C PRO A 41 0.50 -15.47 3.87
N GLU A 42 1.35 -15.05 2.94
CA GLU A 42 2.25 -15.97 2.22
C GLU A 42 3.54 -16.27 3.00
N TYR A 43 4.05 -15.29 3.74
CA TYR A 43 5.40 -15.35 4.30
C TYR A 43 5.46 -15.59 5.81
N SER A 44 4.35 -15.51 6.50
CA SER A 44 4.25 -15.78 7.93
C SER A 44 2.81 -16.08 8.36
N SER A 45 2.63 -16.68 9.54
CA SER A 45 1.30 -16.87 10.13
C SER A 45 0.66 -15.54 10.50
N THR A 46 -0.68 -15.49 10.52
CA THR A 46 -1.42 -14.30 10.96
C THR A 46 -1.58 -14.26 12.48
N ASP A 47 -1.56 -13.04 13.05
CA ASP A 47 -1.89 -12.78 14.46
C ASP A 47 -3.38 -12.50 14.69
N ALA A 48 -4.23 -12.57 13.67
CA ALA A 48 -5.66 -12.31 13.81
C ALA A 48 -6.33 -13.30 14.77
N ASP A 49 -7.31 -12.82 15.59
CA ASP A 49 -8.15 -13.70 16.42
C ASP A 49 -9.06 -14.57 15.56
N GLU A 50 -9.52 -14.04 14.45
CA GLU A 50 -10.32 -14.74 13.44
C GLU A 50 -9.77 -14.41 12.05
N PHE A 51 -9.64 -15.40 11.16
CA PHE A 51 -9.27 -15.18 9.77
C PHE A 51 -10.29 -15.88 8.86
N LEU A 52 -10.92 -15.11 7.97
CA LEU A 52 -11.96 -15.60 7.07
C LEU A 52 -11.43 -15.55 5.62
N LEU A 53 -11.46 -16.68 4.93
CA LEU A 53 -11.18 -16.76 3.49
C LEU A 53 -12.47 -16.48 2.73
N LEU A 54 -12.68 -15.21 2.32
CA LEU A 54 -13.90 -14.74 1.69
C LEU A 54 -13.59 -13.81 0.51
N ASP A 55 -14.35 -13.96 -0.57
CA ASP A 55 -14.34 -13.03 -1.69
C ASP A 55 -15.30 -11.85 -1.41
N LEU A 56 -14.73 -10.66 -1.30
CA LEU A 56 -15.49 -9.43 -0.99
C LEU A 56 -16.20 -8.83 -2.22
N ARG A 57 -16.11 -9.46 -3.39
CA ARG A 57 -16.97 -9.15 -4.53
C ARG A 57 -18.39 -9.70 -4.35
N GLU A 58 -18.64 -10.40 -3.27
CA GLU A 58 -19.94 -10.94 -2.86
C GLU A 58 -20.48 -10.18 -1.65
N LEU A 59 -21.63 -9.51 -1.81
CA LEU A 59 -22.24 -8.69 -0.73
C LEU A 59 -22.49 -9.50 0.56
N LYS A 60 -22.90 -10.76 0.44
CA LYS A 60 -23.14 -11.64 1.58
C LYS A 60 -21.86 -11.84 2.42
N ASN A 61 -20.72 -11.98 1.77
CA ASN A 61 -19.42 -12.13 2.44
C ASN A 61 -19.04 -10.84 3.17
N CYS A 62 -19.27 -9.68 2.55
CA CYS A 62 -19.06 -8.38 3.20
C CYS A 62 -19.95 -8.22 4.44
N GLN A 63 -21.23 -8.59 4.37
CA GLN A 63 -22.15 -8.58 5.53
C GLN A 63 -21.68 -9.53 6.63
N THR A 64 -21.18 -10.72 6.28
CA THR A 64 -20.67 -11.69 7.23
C THR A 64 -19.44 -11.17 7.96
N CYS A 65 -18.45 -10.62 7.24
CA CYS A 65 -17.21 -10.19 7.86
C CYS A 65 -17.34 -8.89 8.68
N THR A 66 -18.26 -7.99 8.33
CA THR A 66 -18.49 -6.72 9.04
C THR A 66 -19.39 -6.87 10.27
N ALA A 67 -20.05 -8.04 10.46
CA ALA A 67 -20.95 -8.25 11.58
C ALA A 67 -20.23 -8.11 12.94
N ARG A 68 -20.76 -7.23 13.81
CA ARG A 68 -20.23 -6.93 15.16
C ARG A 68 -18.82 -6.34 15.17
N MET A 69 -18.44 -5.58 14.15
CA MET A 69 -17.17 -4.86 14.09
C MET A 69 -17.34 -3.41 14.52
N ASP A 70 -16.45 -2.93 15.39
CA ASP A 70 -16.41 -1.52 15.79
C ASP A 70 -15.71 -0.66 14.72
N LEU A 71 -14.65 -1.22 14.12
CA LEU A 71 -13.80 -0.56 13.13
C LEU A 71 -13.60 -1.45 11.92
N VAL A 72 -13.61 -0.84 10.72
CA VAL A 72 -13.27 -1.50 9.46
C VAL A 72 -12.10 -0.79 8.79
N TYR A 73 -11.00 -1.50 8.59
CA TYR A 73 -9.86 -1.08 7.77
C TYR A 73 -9.95 -1.78 6.42
N HIS A 74 -10.48 -1.08 5.42
CA HIS A 74 -10.70 -1.65 4.09
C HIS A 74 -9.48 -1.45 3.20
N LEU A 75 -8.60 -2.48 3.18
CA LEU A 75 -7.36 -2.49 2.40
C LEU A 75 -7.41 -3.45 1.20
N ALA A 76 -8.44 -4.30 1.11
CA ALA A 76 -8.59 -5.22 -0.01
C ALA A 76 -8.71 -4.45 -1.33
N ALA A 77 -7.88 -4.81 -2.29
CA ALA A 77 -7.90 -4.26 -3.64
C ALA A 77 -7.24 -5.23 -4.61
N ASP A 78 -7.78 -5.30 -5.82
CA ASP A 78 -7.10 -5.93 -6.95
C ASP A 78 -6.11 -4.90 -7.51
N MET A 79 -4.81 -5.12 -7.24
CA MET A 79 -3.76 -4.18 -7.61
C MET A 79 -2.41 -4.89 -7.77
N GLY A 80 -1.47 -4.21 -8.41
CA GLY A 80 -0.10 -4.68 -8.60
C GLY A 80 0.85 -3.55 -8.96
N GLY A 81 2.02 -3.86 -9.50
CA GLY A 81 2.95 -2.91 -10.09
C GLY A 81 2.39 -2.25 -11.35
N ILE A 82 3.13 -1.27 -11.91
CA ILE A 82 2.67 -0.48 -13.07
C ILE A 82 2.27 -1.36 -14.26
N GLY A 83 3.01 -2.43 -14.53
CA GLY A 83 2.71 -3.36 -15.63
C GLY A 83 1.34 -4.03 -15.47
N TYR A 84 0.94 -4.39 -14.26
CA TYR A 84 -0.35 -5.03 -14.00
C TYR A 84 -1.51 -4.03 -14.14
N ILE A 85 -1.41 -2.86 -13.52
CA ILE A 85 -2.50 -1.87 -13.52
C ILE A 85 -2.77 -1.26 -14.89
N THR A 86 -1.74 -1.17 -15.76
CA THR A 86 -1.90 -0.70 -17.14
C THR A 86 -2.41 -1.76 -18.11
N ALA A 87 -2.27 -3.04 -17.77
CA ALA A 87 -2.70 -4.15 -18.62
C ALA A 87 -4.14 -4.63 -18.36
N SER A 88 -4.80 -4.22 -17.24
CA SER A 88 -6.07 -4.80 -16.79
C SER A 88 -7.06 -3.77 -16.25
N HIS A 89 -7.29 -2.67 -16.98
CA HIS A 89 -8.18 -1.57 -16.52
C HIS A 89 -9.59 -2.04 -16.15
N ALA A 90 -10.26 -2.78 -17.04
CA ALA A 90 -11.62 -3.23 -16.81
C ALA A 90 -11.74 -4.20 -15.63
N GLY A 91 -10.84 -5.17 -15.51
CA GLY A 91 -10.85 -6.14 -14.41
C GLY A 91 -10.63 -5.47 -13.06
N ILE A 92 -9.66 -4.58 -12.97
CA ILE A 92 -9.33 -3.82 -11.75
C ILE A 92 -10.52 -2.93 -11.35
N ALA A 93 -11.03 -2.12 -12.30
CA ALA A 93 -12.15 -1.23 -12.03
C ALA A 93 -13.39 -2.00 -11.58
N HIS A 94 -13.73 -3.12 -12.23
CA HIS A 94 -14.85 -3.98 -11.86
C HIS A 94 -14.67 -4.57 -10.45
N ASN A 95 -13.55 -5.25 -10.20
CA ASN A 95 -13.32 -5.96 -8.94
C ASN A 95 -13.29 -5.00 -7.75
N ASN A 96 -12.56 -3.89 -7.88
CA ASN A 96 -12.44 -2.91 -6.81
C ASN A 96 -13.75 -2.17 -6.55
N SER A 97 -14.49 -1.78 -7.61
CA SER A 97 -15.79 -1.12 -7.44
C SER A 97 -16.79 -1.99 -6.67
N LEU A 98 -16.87 -3.28 -6.98
CA LEU A 98 -17.73 -4.22 -6.24
C LEU A 98 -17.33 -4.31 -4.77
N MET A 99 -16.05 -4.52 -4.49
CA MET A 99 -15.56 -4.63 -3.11
C MET A 99 -15.81 -3.35 -2.32
N ASN A 100 -15.51 -2.17 -2.90
CA ASN A 100 -15.68 -0.88 -2.23
C ASN A 100 -17.15 -0.59 -1.92
N LEU A 101 -18.05 -0.77 -2.90
CA LEU A 101 -19.49 -0.58 -2.73
C LEU A 101 -20.09 -1.52 -1.68
N TYR A 102 -19.76 -2.80 -1.77
CA TYR A 102 -20.32 -3.81 -0.87
C TYR A 102 -19.80 -3.67 0.56
N MET A 103 -18.53 -3.30 0.74
CA MET A 103 -17.96 -3.08 2.06
C MET A 103 -18.54 -1.83 2.74
N LEU A 104 -18.76 -0.72 2.00
CA LEU A 104 -19.45 0.46 2.53
C LEU A 104 -20.89 0.12 2.93
N GLU A 105 -21.65 -0.53 2.06
CA GLU A 105 -23.05 -0.89 2.33
C GLU A 105 -23.18 -1.91 3.47
N ALA A 106 -22.31 -2.91 3.53
CA ALA A 106 -22.28 -3.88 4.62
C ALA A 106 -21.91 -3.22 5.97
N SER A 107 -20.95 -2.31 5.96
CA SER A 107 -20.54 -1.56 7.15
C SER A 107 -21.68 -0.67 7.67
N ARG A 108 -22.40 0.01 6.77
CA ARG A 108 -23.58 0.79 7.12
C ARG A 108 -24.68 -0.07 7.74
N ARG A 109 -25.01 -1.22 7.13
CA ARG A 109 -26.07 -2.14 7.61
C ARG A 109 -25.75 -2.81 8.95
N ASN A 110 -24.47 -2.98 9.25
CA ASN A 110 -24.01 -3.62 10.49
C ASN A 110 -23.58 -2.58 11.55
N ASP A 111 -23.95 -1.31 11.38
CA ASP A 111 -23.70 -0.20 12.32
C ASP A 111 -22.22 -0.10 12.73
N VAL A 112 -21.30 -0.27 11.77
CA VAL A 112 -19.85 -0.11 12.01
C VAL A 112 -19.56 1.31 12.47
N GLY A 113 -18.84 1.47 13.57
CA GLY A 113 -18.57 2.77 14.17
C GLY A 113 -17.67 3.66 13.31
N ARG A 114 -16.59 3.12 12.69
CA ARG A 114 -15.70 3.84 11.77
C ARG A 114 -15.22 2.94 10.64
N PHE A 115 -15.10 3.51 9.45
CA PHE A 115 -14.64 2.84 8.23
C PHE A 115 -13.46 3.61 7.63
N LEU A 116 -12.32 2.96 7.44
CA LEU A 116 -11.17 3.53 6.73
C LEU A 116 -11.04 2.89 5.36
N PHE A 117 -10.97 3.73 4.34
CA PHE A 117 -10.74 3.35 2.95
C PHE A 117 -9.30 3.61 2.51
N SER A 118 -8.68 2.61 1.90
CA SER A 118 -7.36 2.71 1.28
C SER A 118 -7.45 3.27 -0.13
N SER A 119 -7.19 4.56 -0.27
CA SER A 119 -6.98 5.22 -1.55
C SER A 119 -5.50 5.19 -1.96
N SER A 120 -5.12 5.92 -2.99
CA SER A 120 -3.79 5.85 -3.61
C SER A 120 -3.36 7.20 -4.16
N ALA A 121 -2.05 7.42 -4.27
CA ALA A 121 -1.49 8.56 -5.01
C ALA A 121 -1.80 8.50 -6.53
N CYS A 122 -2.37 7.40 -7.04
CA CYS A 122 -2.85 7.30 -8.43
C CYS A 122 -4.11 8.16 -8.70
N VAL A 123 -4.73 8.73 -7.66
CA VAL A 123 -5.83 9.70 -7.81
C VAL A 123 -5.38 11.07 -8.34
N TYR A 124 -4.09 11.37 -8.22
CA TYR A 124 -3.54 12.66 -8.65
C TYR A 124 -3.34 12.76 -10.15
N PRO A 125 -3.54 13.96 -10.74
CA PRO A 125 -3.37 14.21 -12.16
C PRO A 125 -1.97 13.84 -12.66
N HIS A 126 -1.92 13.14 -13.79
CA HIS A 126 -0.66 12.77 -14.43
C HIS A 126 0.16 14.02 -14.79
N GLY A 127 -0.49 15.10 -15.23
CA GLY A 127 0.17 16.37 -15.62
C GLY A 127 1.01 17.02 -14.51
N LEU A 128 0.73 16.73 -13.24
CA LEU A 128 1.53 17.20 -12.10
C LEU A 128 2.77 16.33 -11.80
N GLN A 129 2.98 15.25 -12.56
CA GLN A 129 3.98 14.23 -12.28
C GLN A 129 4.95 13.99 -13.45
N THR A 130 5.15 15.01 -14.29
CA THR A 130 5.93 14.94 -15.53
C THR A 130 7.41 15.30 -15.38
N SER A 131 7.82 15.79 -14.21
CA SER A 131 9.22 16.15 -13.91
C SER A 131 9.78 15.26 -12.78
N PRO A 132 11.08 14.92 -12.81
CA PRO A 132 11.74 14.32 -11.65
C PRO A 132 11.72 15.25 -10.40
N ASP A 133 11.84 16.57 -10.63
CA ASP A 133 11.74 17.61 -9.60
C ASP A 133 10.27 18.00 -9.40
N VAL A 134 9.47 17.02 -8.95
CA VAL A 134 8.04 17.21 -8.77
C VAL A 134 7.75 18.03 -7.51
N THR A 135 6.82 18.99 -7.64
CA THR A 135 6.22 19.63 -6.45
C THR A 135 5.45 18.57 -5.67
N PRO A 136 5.65 18.46 -4.35
CA PRO A 136 4.91 17.51 -3.52
C PRO A 136 3.41 17.67 -3.68
N LEU A 137 2.71 16.55 -3.90
CA LEU A 137 1.27 16.50 -4.18
C LEU A 137 0.47 16.75 -2.90
N ARG A 138 -0.42 17.74 -2.94
CA ARG A 138 -1.35 18.07 -1.86
C ARG A 138 -2.69 17.41 -2.08
N GLU A 139 -3.47 17.24 -1.01
CA GLU A 139 -4.76 16.55 -1.11
C GLU A 139 -5.75 17.27 -2.04
N GLU A 140 -5.70 18.59 -2.14
CA GLU A 140 -6.51 19.39 -3.08
C GLU A 140 -6.16 19.17 -4.55
N ASP A 141 -4.92 18.77 -4.86
CA ASP A 141 -4.43 18.58 -6.23
C ASP A 141 -5.12 17.42 -6.97
N ALA A 142 -5.91 16.61 -6.28
CA ALA A 142 -6.73 15.57 -6.92
C ALA A 142 -7.85 16.15 -7.82
N PHE A 143 -8.13 17.46 -7.71
CA PHE A 143 -9.12 18.16 -8.54
C PHE A 143 -8.52 19.41 -9.18
N PRO A 144 -8.85 19.70 -10.46
CA PRO A 144 -9.78 18.97 -11.33
C PRO A 144 -9.26 17.55 -11.65
N ALA A 145 -10.18 16.57 -11.66
CA ALA A 145 -9.86 15.15 -11.72
C ALA A 145 -9.23 14.76 -13.07
N GLN A 146 -8.00 14.25 -13.02
CA GLN A 146 -7.27 13.61 -14.13
C GLN A 146 -6.45 12.44 -13.58
N PRO A 147 -7.08 11.48 -12.87
CA PRO A 147 -6.38 10.38 -12.23
C PRO A 147 -5.80 9.41 -13.27
N GLU A 148 -4.94 8.49 -12.81
CA GLU A 148 -4.51 7.36 -13.60
C GLU A 148 -5.71 6.50 -14.02
N GLU A 149 -5.77 6.13 -15.30
CA GLU A 149 -6.90 5.35 -15.85
C GLU A 149 -7.08 4.00 -15.14
N GLY A 150 -8.33 3.56 -15.05
CA GLY A 150 -8.70 2.32 -14.38
C GLY A 150 -8.57 2.45 -12.86
N TYR A 151 -7.40 2.12 -12.31
CA TYR A 151 -7.17 2.07 -10.87
C TYR A 151 -7.30 3.43 -10.16
N GLY A 152 -6.66 4.48 -10.68
CA GLY A 152 -6.74 5.81 -10.07
C GLY A 152 -8.16 6.38 -10.09
N LEU A 153 -8.88 6.18 -11.19
CA LEU A 153 -10.25 6.66 -11.35
C LEU A 153 -11.21 5.95 -10.37
N GLU A 154 -11.11 4.61 -10.24
CA GLU A 154 -11.96 3.89 -9.30
C GLU A 154 -11.69 4.28 -7.85
N LYS A 155 -10.41 4.50 -7.50
CA LYS A 155 -10.04 4.98 -6.16
C LYS A 155 -10.63 6.36 -5.86
N LEU A 156 -10.53 7.30 -6.80
CA LEU A 156 -11.10 8.64 -6.64
C LEU A 156 -12.63 8.61 -6.51
N TYR A 157 -13.30 7.74 -7.29
CA TYR A 157 -14.74 7.51 -7.17
C TYR A 157 -15.11 6.93 -5.79
N ALA A 158 -14.34 5.95 -5.30
CA ALA A 158 -14.58 5.36 -3.98
C ALA A 158 -14.35 6.35 -2.82
N GLU A 159 -13.42 7.32 -2.96
CA GLU A 159 -13.31 8.45 -2.02
C GLU A 159 -14.60 9.26 -1.93
N LYS A 160 -15.23 9.54 -3.09
CA LYS A 160 -16.53 10.24 -3.13
C LYS A 160 -17.64 9.40 -2.52
N LEU A 161 -17.67 8.11 -2.76
CA LEU A 161 -18.63 7.22 -2.09
C LEU A 161 -18.46 7.27 -0.56
N CYS A 162 -17.24 7.23 -0.05
CA CYS A 162 -16.99 7.39 1.39
C CYS A 162 -17.57 8.69 1.93
N GLN A 163 -17.39 9.80 1.20
CA GLN A 163 -17.98 11.09 1.57
C GLN A 163 -19.51 11.02 1.58
N TYR A 164 -20.14 10.48 0.54
CA TYR A 164 -21.61 10.40 0.45
C TYR A 164 -22.20 9.49 1.54
N TYR A 165 -21.57 8.33 1.83
CA TYR A 165 -22.01 7.46 2.91
C TYR A 165 -21.92 8.14 4.29
N MET A 166 -20.95 9.02 4.48
CA MET A 166 -20.85 9.82 5.70
C MET A 166 -21.95 10.88 5.78
N GLU A 167 -22.21 11.58 4.66
CA GLU A 167 -23.21 12.66 4.59
C GLU A 167 -24.65 12.13 4.72
N ASP A 168 -24.99 11.07 3.97
CA ASP A 168 -26.34 10.55 3.86
C ASP A 168 -26.71 9.57 4.98
N TYR A 169 -25.74 8.79 5.46
CA TYR A 169 -25.99 7.68 6.40
C TYR A 169 -25.22 7.78 7.72
N SER A 170 -24.44 8.82 7.92
CA SER A 170 -23.63 9.01 9.14
C SER A 170 -22.61 7.87 9.40
N LEU A 171 -22.16 7.15 8.36
CA LEU A 171 -21.05 6.23 8.48
C LEU A 171 -19.75 7.04 8.57
N TYR A 172 -19.08 7.01 9.72
CA TYR A 172 -17.84 7.79 9.93
C TYR A 172 -16.68 7.24 9.10
N THR A 173 -16.55 7.73 7.86
CA THR A 173 -15.49 7.30 6.96
C THR A 173 -14.19 8.08 7.17
N ARG A 174 -13.07 7.44 6.84
CA ARG A 174 -11.72 8.01 6.74
C ARG A 174 -11.12 7.56 5.42
N VAL A 175 -10.39 8.43 4.76
CA VAL A 175 -9.73 8.12 3.49
C VAL A 175 -8.24 8.37 3.63
N VAL A 176 -7.43 7.36 3.32
CA VAL A 176 -5.97 7.47 3.31
C VAL A 176 -5.46 7.28 1.87
N ARG A 177 -4.71 8.25 1.34
CA ARG A 177 -4.02 8.15 0.06
C ARG A 177 -2.61 7.65 0.28
N PHE A 178 -2.40 6.35 0.03
CA PHE A 178 -1.07 5.78 0.13
C PHE A 178 -0.16 6.28 -0.99
N HIS A 179 1.01 6.78 -0.60
CA HIS A 179 2.18 6.82 -1.45
C HIS A 179 2.89 5.46 -1.43
N ASN A 180 4.11 5.35 -2.00
CA ASN A 180 4.71 4.02 -2.09
C ASN A 180 5.10 3.48 -0.72
N VAL A 181 4.58 2.32 -0.37
CA VAL A 181 4.89 1.61 0.87
C VAL A 181 5.81 0.43 0.56
N TYR A 182 6.81 0.19 1.41
CA TYR A 182 7.75 -0.91 1.28
C TYR A 182 8.11 -1.49 2.66
N GLY A 183 8.66 -2.71 2.68
CA GLY A 183 9.07 -3.40 3.90
C GLY A 183 9.22 -4.91 3.66
N PRO A 184 9.60 -5.67 4.70
CA PRO A 184 9.61 -7.13 4.65
C PRO A 184 8.19 -7.70 4.52
N LEU A 185 8.07 -8.98 4.17
CA LEU A 185 6.80 -9.72 3.99
C LEU A 185 5.90 -9.18 2.86
N GLY A 186 6.44 -8.34 1.98
CA GLY A 186 5.76 -7.90 0.76
C GLY A 186 6.18 -8.74 -0.46
N THR A 187 5.37 -8.72 -1.51
CA THR A 187 5.70 -9.35 -2.79
C THR A 187 7.01 -8.79 -3.31
N TYR A 188 7.98 -9.66 -3.55
CA TYR A 188 9.33 -9.29 -4.03
C TYR A 188 9.68 -9.91 -5.39
N ASP A 189 8.84 -10.79 -5.92
CA ASP A 189 9.01 -11.48 -7.20
C ASP A 189 7.67 -11.70 -7.90
N GLY A 190 7.69 -12.16 -9.17
CA GLY A 190 6.48 -12.52 -9.93
C GLY A 190 5.81 -11.38 -10.69
N GLY A 191 6.47 -10.23 -10.88
CA GLY A 191 6.02 -9.11 -11.72
C GLY A 191 4.98 -8.17 -11.08
N ARG A 192 4.59 -8.41 -9.82
CA ARG A 192 3.70 -7.52 -9.05
C ARG A 192 4.43 -6.70 -7.98
N GLU A 193 5.73 -6.92 -7.82
CA GLU A 193 6.57 -6.24 -6.86
C GLU A 193 6.76 -4.75 -7.19
N LYS A 194 6.94 -3.94 -6.14
CA LYS A 194 7.26 -2.52 -6.27
C LYS A 194 8.78 -2.28 -6.28
N ALA A 195 9.19 -1.09 -6.72
CA ALA A 195 10.61 -0.77 -6.96
C ALA A 195 11.57 -1.13 -5.81
N PRO A 196 11.28 -0.83 -4.52
CA PRO A 196 12.21 -1.20 -3.45
C PRO A 196 12.41 -2.71 -3.30
N ALA A 197 11.33 -3.50 -3.41
CA ALA A 197 11.40 -4.96 -3.32
C ALA A 197 12.12 -5.56 -4.55
N ALA A 198 11.78 -5.09 -5.76
CA ALA A 198 12.44 -5.50 -7.00
C ALA A 198 13.94 -5.20 -6.95
N MET A 199 14.32 -4.02 -6.46
CA MET A 199 15.72 -3.61 -6.35
C MET A 199 16.47 -4.47 -5.32
N CYS A 200 15.88 -4.71 -4.16
CA CYS A 200 16.46 -5.62 -3.16
C CYS A 200 16.68 -7.03 -3.71
N ARG A 201 15.70 -7.59 -4.45
CA ARG A 201 15.83 -8.89 -5.09
C ARG A 201 16.94 -8.91 -6.16
N LYS A 202 16.96 -7.93 -7.07
CA LYS A 202 17.98 -7.82 -8.11
C LYS A 202 19.39 -7.80 -7.49
N VAL A 203 19.60 -6.97 -6.47
CA VAL A 203 20.89 -6.89 -5.76
C VAL A 203 21.20 -8.17 -4.99
N ALA A 204 20.23 -8.80 -4.32
CA ALA A 204 20.43 -10.05 -3.60
C ALA A 204 20.89 -11.18 -4.54
N CYS A 205 20.27 -11.30 -5.71
CA CYS A 205 20.58 -12.33 -6.71
C CYS A 205 21.84 -12.04 -7.55
N ALA A 206 22.30 -10.80 -7.63
CA ALA A 206 23.45 -10.43 -8.46
C ALA A 206 24.75 -11.02 -7.94
N GLN A 207 25.66 -11.38 -8.83
CA GLN A 207 27.06 -11.71 -8.51
C GLN A 207 27.82 -10.44 -8.07
N SER A 208 28.94 -10.61 -7.38
CA SER A 208 29.81 -9.51 -6.96
C SER A 208 31.26 -9.85 -7.26
N PRO A 209 31.96 -9.15 -8.18
CA PRO A 209 31.45 -8.01 -8.97
C PRO A 209 30.40 -8.43 -10.02
N GLY A 210 29.47 -7.51 -10.34
CA GLY A 210 28.41 -7.79 -11.32
C GLY A 210 27.59 -6.54 -11.69
N GLY A 211 26.41 -6.75 -12.27
CA GLY A 211 25.50 -5.67 -12.66
C GLY A 211 24.04 -6.04 -12.43
N ILE A 212 23.19 -5.00 -12.32
CA ILE A 212 21.74 -5.14 -12.28
C ILE A 212 21.08 -4.23 -13.31
N GLU A 213 19.98 -4.67 -13.88
CA GLU A 213 19.17 -3.88 -14.80
C GLU A 213 18.31 -2.87 -14.05
N VAL A 214 18.35 -1.62 -14.49
CA VAL A 214 17.46 -0.52 -14.05
C VAL A 214 16.56 -0.13 -15.22
N TRP A 215 15.26 -0.15 -14.99
CA TRP A 215 14.28 0.24 -16.02
C TRP A 215 14.23 1.75 -16.23
N GLY A 216 14.35 2.17 -17.49
CA GLY A 216 14.43 3.56 -17.87
C GLY A 216 15.82 4.17 -17.63
N ASP A 217 15.87 5.48 -17.45
CA ASP A 217 17.10 6.25 -17.27
C ASP A 217 17.53 6.39 -15.79
N GLY A 218 16.81 5.73 -14.87
CA GLY A 218 17.08 5.77 -13.44
C GLY A 218 16.75 7.10 -12.75
N LYS A 219 16.38 8.15 -13.49
CA LYS A 219 16.14 9.52 -12.98
C LYS A 219 14.72 9.78 -12.47
N GLN A 220 13.78 8.87 -12.74
CA GLN A 220 12.44 8.99 -12.20
C GLN A 220 12.47 8.94 -10.66
N THR A 221 11.73 9.85 -10.01
CA THR A 221 11.79 10.04 -8.56
C THR A 221 10.53 9.59 -7.86
N ARG A 222 10.70 9.04 -6.67
CA ARG A 222 9.62 8.58 -5.77
C ARG A 222 9.99 8.85 -4.33
N SER A 223 8.97 8.99 -3.50
CA SER A 223 9.11 8.83 -2.05
C SER A 223 8.64 7.43 -1.64
N PHE A 224 9.29 6.85 -0.61
CA PHE A 224 9.01 5.50 -0.13
C PHE A 224 8.85 5.49 1.38
N MET A 225 7.69 5.07 1.87
CA MET A 225 7.36 5.00 3.29
C MET A 225 7.55 3.56 3.80
N TYR A 226 8.24 3.42 4.92
CA TYR A 226 8.43 2.11 5.55
C TYR A 226 7.13 1.61 6.19
N ILE A 227 6.95 0.30 6.21
CA ILE A 227 5.70 -0.36 6.62
C ILE A 227 5.28 -0.03 8.06
N ASP A 228 6.21 0.10 9.00
CA ASP A 228 5.88 0.39 10.40
C ASP A 228 5.27 1.78 10.54
N ASP A 229 5.81 2.79 9.87
CA ASP A 229 5.21 4.13 9.80
C ASP A 229 3.85 4.10 9.10
N CYS A 230 3.70 3.25 8.07
CA CYS A 230 2.43 3.08 7.36
C CYS A 230 1.32 2.60 8.29
N VAL A 231 1.53 1.51 9.03
CA VAL A 231 0.48 0.95 9.90
C VAL A 231 0.18 1.85 11.09
N GLU A 232 1.18 2.54 11.62
CA GLU A 232 0.97 3.57 12.64
C GLU A 232 0.14 4.74 12.09
N GLY A 233 0.49 5.26 10.92
CA GLY A 233 -0.26 6.33 10.25
C GLY A 233 -1.71 5.95 9.97
N ILE A 234 -1.96 4.75 9.45
CA ILE A 234 -3.31 4.19 9.25
C ILE A 234 -4.11 4.23 10.56
N HIS A 235 -3.51 3.75 11.65
CA HIS A 235 -4.18 3.70 12.94
C HIS A 235 -4.47 5.10 13.50
N ARG A 236 -3.53 6.04 13.37
CA ARG A 236 -3.72 7.44 13.78
C ARG A 236 -4.83 8.13 12.98
N ILE A 237 -4.89 7.93 11.65
CA ILE A 237 -5.95 8.45 10.78
C ILE A 237 -7.31 7.87 11.19
N MET A 238 -7.43 6.55 11.42
CA MET A 238 -8.66 5.92 11.88
C MET A 238 -9.16 6.55 13.18
N ARG A 239 -8.28 6.89 14.10
CA ARG A 239 -8.64 7.48 15.40
C ARG A 239 -8.90 8.98 15.36
N SER A 240 -8.45 9.68 14.33
CA SER A 240 -8.66 11.13 14.18
C SER A 240 -10.12 11.45 13.89
N ASP A 241 -10.51 12.68 14.12
CA ASP A 241 -11.83 13.19 13.72
C ASP A 241 -11.80 13.90 12.35
N TYR A 242 -10.65 13.85 11.66
CA TYR A 242 -10.50 14.43 10.34
C TYR A 242 -11.24 13.58 9.29
N ARG A 243 -12.09 14.23 8.47
CA ARG A 243 -13.04 13.55 7.59
C ARG A 243 -12.67 13.58 6.11
N ASN A 244 -11.74 14.46 5.72
CA ASN A 244 -11.30 14.54 4.33
C ASN A 244 -10.16 13.56 4.05
N PRO A 245 -9.84 13.28 2.78
CA PRO A 245 -8.68 12.47 2.43
C PRO A 245 -7.39 13.04 3.02
N LEU A 246 -6.49 12.15 3.47
CA LEU A 246 -5.14 12.49 3.92
C LEU A 246 -4.10 11.69 3.13
N ASN A 247 -3.06 12.38 2.70
CA ASN A 247 -1.84 11.73 2.22
C ASN A 247 -1.18 10.94 3.36
N LEU A 248 -0.69 9.75 3.06
CA LEU A 248 0.17 8.98 3.93
C LEU A 248 1.38 8.51 3.13
N GLY A 249 2.48 9.21 3.31
CA GLY A 249 3.75 9.01 2.59
C GLY A 249 4.86 9.76 3.29
N THR A 250 6.04 9.79 2.67
CA THR A 250 7.17 10.61 3.11
C THR A 250 7.45 11.69 2.07
N ASP A 251 8.13 12.75 2.49
CA ASP A 251 8.65 13.80 1.62
C ASP A 251 10.12 13.55 1.18
N GLU A 252 10.74 12.43 1.62
CA GLU A 252 12.07 11.98 1.19
C GLU A 252 12.01 11.50 -0.27
N LEU A 253 12.31 12.41 -1.20
CA LEU A 253 12.30 12.14 -2.65
C LEU A 253 13.65 11.56 -3.07
N VAL A 254 13.62 10.40 -3.74
CA VAL A 254 14.82 9.74 -4.29
C VAL A 254 14.59 9.28 -5.72
N SER A 255 15.64 9.29 -6.53
CA SER A 255 15.64 8.66 -7.85
C SER A 255 15.73 7.13 -7.73
N VAL A 256 15.41 6.43 -8.81
CA VAL A 256 15.57 4.97 -8.85
C VAL A 256 17.04 4.57 -8.78
N ASP A 257 17.96 5.39 -9.33
CA ASP A 257 19.39 5.15 -9.19
C ASP A 257 19.85 5.30 -7.74
N GLU A 258 19.42 6.37 -7.04
CA GLU A 258 19.73 6.53 -5.60
C GLU A 258 19.17 5.40 -4.75
N LEU A 259 17.95 4.91 -5.06
CA LEU A 259 17.39 3.72 -4.42
C LEU A 259 18.30 2.50 -4.64
N ALA A 260 18.77 2.28 -5.88
CA ALA A 260 19.66 1.18 -6.20
C ALA A 260 20.99 1.29 -5.46
N GLU A 261 21.60 2.47 -5.41
CA GLU A 261 22.85 2.73 -4.67
C GLU A 261 22.68 2.49 -3.17
N ILE A 262 21.54 2.88 -2.57
CA ILE A 262 21.23 2.59 -1.16
C ILE A 262 21.20 1.08 -0.92
N VAL A 263 20.51 0.31 -1.77
CA VAL A 263 20.40 -1.15 -1.64
C VAL A 263 21.77 -1.81 -1.85
N ILE A 264 22.55 -1.37 -2.85
CA ILE A 264 23.92 -1.86 -3.11
C ILE A 264 24.79 -1.59 -1.88
N GLY A 265 24.73 -0.40 -1.30
CA GLY A 265 25.46 -0.03 -0.10
C GLY A 265 25.14 -0.93 1.10
N VAL A 266 23.85 -1.26 1.30
CA VAL A 266 23.40 -2.18 2.36
C VAL A 266 23.89 -3.61 2.10
N SER A 267 23.95 -4.04 0.84
CA SER A 267 24.39 -5.39 0.47
C SER A 267 25.90 -5.63 0.63
N GLY A 268 26.70 -4.57 0.62
CA GLY A 268 28.19 -4.65 0.58
C GLY A 268 28.76 -5.20 -0.73
N LYS A 269 27.92 -5.44 -1.76
CA LYS A 269 28.34 -5.98 -3.06
C LYS A 269 28.90 -4.89 -3.98
N LYS A 270 29.73 -5.29 -4.95
CA LYS A 270 30.21 -4.43 -6.05
C LYS A 270 29.35 -4.65 -7.28
N ILE A 271 28.39 -3.75 -7.51
CA ILE A 271 27.37 -3.89 -8.56
C ILE A 271 27.32 -2.60 -9.37
N ALA A 272 27.32 -2.75 -10.71
CA ALA A 272 27.10 -1.66 -11.65
C ALA A 272 25.62 -1.57 -12.06
N LEU A 273 25.13 -0.36 -12.35
CA LEU A 273 23.79 -0.13 -12.87
C LEU A 273 23.82 -0.21 -14.40
N MET A 274 22.89 -0.93 -15.00
CA MET A 274 22.70 -1.07 -16.44
C MET A 274 21.29 -0.60 -16.79
N HIS A 275 21.18 0.54 -17.48
CA HIS A 275 19.90 1.14 -17.81
C HIS A 275 19.28 0.55 -19.08
N ASP A 276 18.02 0.09 -18.99
CA ASP A 276 17.23 -0.33 -20.14
C ASP A 276 16.13 0.72 -20.43
N LEU A 277 16.39 1.56 -21.44
CA LEU A 277 15.49 2.66 -21.85
C LEU A 277 14.22 2.18 -22.55
N THR A 278 14.13 0.90 -22.91
CA THR A 278 12.97 0.31 -23.59
C THR A 278 11.86 -0.06 -22.64
N LYS A 279 12.18 -0.18 -21.34
CA LYS A 279 11.24 -0.60 -20.30
C LYS A 279 10.37 0.54 -19.79
N PRO A 280 9.14 0.24 -19.30
CA PRO A 280 8.23 1.22 -18.73
C PRO A 280 8.82 1.97 -17.54
N GLN A 281 8.63 3.29 -17.48
CA GLN A 281 9.15 4.14 -16.39
C GLN A 281 8.04 4.63 -15.44
N GLY A 282 6.78 4.62 -15.86
CA GLY A 282 5.66 5.25 -15.15
C GLY A 282 5.78 6.79 -15.15
N VAL A 283 5.24 7.47 -14.14
CA VAL A 283 5.35 8.94 -13.99
C VAL A 283 6.80 9.36 -13.70
N ARG A 284 7.20 10.58 -14.07
CA ARG A 284 8.58 11.06 -13.88
C ARG A 284 8.91 11.38 -12.43
N GLY A 285 7.95 11.92 -11.67
CA GLY A 285 8.12 12.23 -10.26
C GLY A 285 6.82 12.04 -9.49
N ARG A 286 6.92 11.55 -8.25
CA ARG A 286 5.78 11.48 -7.31
C ARG A 286 6.27 11.64 -5.88
N ASN A 287 5.79 12.67 -5.20
CA ASN A 287 6.11 12.95 -3.81
C ASN A 287 4.87 13.31 -3.02
N SER A 288 4.90 13.13 -1.71
CA SER A 288 3.81 13.46 -0.78
C SER A 288 4.05 14.82 -0.15
N ASP A 289 3.07 15.72 -0.17
CA ASP A 289 3.03 16.83 0.77
C ASP A 289 2.43 16.33 2.10
N ASN A 290 3.21 16.41 3.17
CA ASN A 290 2.79 15.94 4.50
C ASN A 290 2.33 17.08 5.42
N THR A 291 2.17 18.31 4.91
CA THR A 291 1.77 19.48 5.71
C THR A 291 0.45 19.24 6.43
N ARG A 292 -0.55 18.72 5.73
CA ARG A 292 -1.86 18.40 6.31
C ARG A 292 -1.78 17.25 7.30
N LEU A 293 -1.06 16.19 6.97
CA LEU A 293 -0.83 15.06 7.87
C LEU A 293 -0.25 15.53 9.21
N ARG A 294 0.82 16.35 9.18
CA ARG A 294 1.45 16.92 10.39
C ARG A 294 0.48 17.77 11.20
N SER A 295 -0.30 18.62 10.54
CA SER A 295 -1.24 19.51 11.24
C SER A 295 -2.39 18.75 11.91
N VAL A 296 -2.87 17.68 11.29
CA VAL A 296 -4.02 16.88 11.78
C VAL A 296 -3.62 15.88 12.85
N LEU A 297 -2.49 15.18 12.64
CA LEU A 297 -2.08 14.07 13.50
C LEU A 297 -1.00 14.44 14.51
N HIS A 298 -0.38 15.62 14.39
CA HIS A 298 0.84 16.00 15.12
C HIS A 298 1.90 14.92 15.05
N TRP A 299 1.99 14.28 13.90
CA TRP A 299 2.85 13.16 13.60
C TRP A 299 3.15 13.07 12.10
N GLU A 300 4.26 12.48 11.75
CA GLU A 300 4.63 12.10 10.39
C GLU A 300 5.55 10.87 10.41
N PRO A 301 5.74 10.15 9.28
CA PRO A 301 6.68 9.04 9.16
C PRO A 301 8.09 9.42 9.61
N GLN A 302 8.75 8.54 10.37
CA GLN A 302 10.04 8.80 11.00
C GLN A 302 11.17 7.92 10.46
N ILE A 303 10.84 6.84 9.76
CA ILE A 303 11.81 5.85 9.30
C ILE A 303 12.30 6.25 7.92
N THR A 304 13.57 6.69 7.83
CA THR A 304 14.21 7.05 6.56
C THR A 304 14.35 5.83 5.64
N LEU A 305 14.43 6.07 4.33
CA LEU A 305 14.60 5.00 3.33
C LEU A 305 15.81 4.10 3.66
N ARG A 306 16.96 4.69 4.01
CA ARG A 306 18.17 3.92 4.40
C ARG A 306 17.93 2.99 5.57
N LYS A 307 17.20 3.44 6.60
CA LYS A 307 16.90 2.59 7.77
C LYS A 307 15.96 1.44 7.41
N GLY A 308 14.89 1.71 6.67
CA GLY A 308 13.88 0.69 6.30
C GLY A 308 14.38 -0.31 5.24
N ILE A 309 15.33 0.08 4.37
CA ILE A 309 15.91 -0.83 3.38
C ILE A 309 16.74 -1.95 4.06
N VAL A 310 17.37 -1.72 5.19
CA VAL A 310 18.18 -2.73 5.88
C VAL A 310 17.36 -3.99 6.21
N PRO A 311 16.28 -3.93 7.01
CA PRO A 311 15.46 -5.12 7.29
C PRO A 311 14.76 -5.66 6.04
N THR A 312 14.36 -4.80 5.08
CA THR A 312 13.72 -5.22 3.83
C THR A 312 14.69 -6.06 2.99
N TYR A 313 15.91 -5.57 2.76
CA TYR A 313 16.94 -6.30 2.02
C TYR A 313 17.32 -7.61 2.71
N SER A 314 17.55 -7.59 4.02
CA SER A 314 17.94 -8.78 4.80
C SER A 314 16.88 -9.86 4.67
N TRP A 315 15.60 -9.50 4.76
CA TRP A 315 14.51 -10.44 4.60
C TRP A 315 14.45 -11.02 3.18
N ILE A 316 14.49 -10.17 2.13
CA ILE A 316 14.45 -10.62 0.74
C ILE A 316 15.65 -11.51 0.40
N ALA A 317 16.86 -11.11 0.84
CA ALA A 317 18.08 -11.90 0.62
C ALA A 317 17.97 -13.31 1.23
N ALA A 318 17.39 -13.43 2.44
CA ALA A 318 17.13 -14.73 3.06
C ALA A 318 16.14 -15.58 2.25
N GLN A 319 15.12 -14.98 1.63
CA GLN A 319 14.18 -15.70 0.76
C GLN A 319 14.87 -16.22 -0.52
N THR A 320 15.74 -15.40 -1.14
CA THR A 320 16.42 -15.79 -2.38
C THR A 320 17.44 -16.91 -2.20
N VAL A 321 18.03 -17.05 -1.01
CA VAL A 321 18.93 -18.18 -0.68
C VAL A 321 18.15 -19.48 -0.50
N ASN A 322 16.93 -19.41 0.06
CA ASN A 322 16.08 -20.58 0.29
C ASN A 322 15.31 -21.04 -0.96
N ALA A 323 15.22 -20.21 -1.99
CA ALA A 323 14.69 -20.61 -3.29
C ALA A 323 15.71 -21.52 -3.98
N THR A 324 15.46 -22.84 -3.98
CA THR A 324 16.29 -23.85 -4.66
C THR A 324 16.51 -23.45 -6.11
N PRO A 325 17.75 -23.62 -6.69
CA PRO A 325 17.99 -23.32 -8.11
C PRO A 325 17.17 -24.27 -8.99
N GLY A 326 16.03 -23.84 -9.47
CA GLY A 326 15.16 -24.66 -10.30
C GLY A 326 13.84 -24.03 -10.74
N ALA A 327 13.47 -22.89 -10.19
CA ALA A 327 12.20 -22.22 -10.49
C ALA A 327 12.37 -20.81 -11.10
N ILE A 328 13.48 -20.56 -11.79
CA ILE A 328 13.59 -19.37 -12.65
C ILE A 328 12.99 -19.77 -14.00
N VAL A 329 11.67 -19.83 -14.08
CA VAL A 329 10.97 -19.82 -15.36
C VAL A 329 11.02 -18.40 -15.86
N ALA A 330 11.73 -18.18 -16.97
CA ALA A 330 11.71 -16.93 -17.73
C ALA A 330 10.23 -16.61 -18.05
N ALA A 331 9.71 -15.53 -17.49
CA ALA A 331 8.49 -14.92 -17.99
C ALA A 331 8.92 -14.06 -19.19
N GLU A 332 8.66 -14.59 -20.40
CA GLU A 332 8.64 -13.83 -21.65
C GLU A 332 7.51 -12.80 -21.65
#